data_ba5bce31bfa5f889e7c60dc6493fad99
#
_entry.id   ba5bce31bfa5f889e7c60dc6493fad99
#
_cell.length_a   1.000
_cell.length_b   1.000
_cell.length_c   1.000
_cell.angle_alpha   90.00
_cell.angle_beta   90.00
_cell.angle_gamma   90.00
#
_symmetry.space_group_name_H-M   'P 1'
#
loop_
_entity.id
_entity.type
_entity.pdbx_description
1 polymer ?
#
loop_
_entity_poly.entity_id
_entity_poly.type
_entity_poly.pdbx_seq_one_letter_code
_entity_poly.pdbx_strand_id
1 'polypeptide(L)'
;NSIYVDGVRDLGTLSREMFNIEALEVTKGAAGTDYGRSSPAGSINLVTKQANLENSFSGSLGLGSGQYKRTTADLNRKLGDTTAVRLNVMGQEAGVAGRDEVKNDRWGIAASLGLGLGTSTRAFLDVLHVKQTNTPESGVPLIGWSGHAGANADRNTAAKVDSSNYYGSSDSHDNSTASMLTVRLEQDFGADTTLRNTTRWSRNKDDYLALTAGGITSTDP
;
A
#
# COMPACT_ATOMS: atom_id res chain seq x y z
N ASN A 1 -9.82 -11.47 -3.91
CA ASN A 1 -9.82 -10.01 -3.74
C ASN A 1 -10.17 -9.34 -5.06
N SER A 2 -11.14 -8.44 -5.00
CA SER A 2 -11.63 -7.65 -6.14
C SER A 2 -11.02 -6.25 -6.10
N ILE A 3 -9.69 -6.20 -6.04
CA ILE A 3 -8.93 -4.94 -6.06
C ILE A 3 -8.31 -4.76 -7.44
N TYR A 4 -8.48 -3.58 -7.99
CA TYR A 4 -7.98 -3.18 -9.29
C TYR A 4 -7.15 -1.91 -9.15
N VAL A 5 -6.20 -1.74 -10.05
CA VAL A 5 -5.44 -0.49 -10.23
C VAL A 5 -5.60 -0.09 -11.68
N ASP A 6 -6.21 1.06 -11.94
CA ASP A 6 -6.56 1.56 -13.28
C ASP A 6 -7.32 0.52 -14.13
N GLY A 7 -8.26 -0.20 -13.51
CA GLY A 7 -9.05 -1.23 -14.17
C GLY A 7 -8.35 -2.58 -14.39
N VAL A 8 -7.04 -2.69 -14.11
CA VAL A 8 -6.29 -3.95 -14.19
C VAL A 8 -6.26 -4.61 -12.83
N ARG A 9 -6.62 -5.90 -12.75
CA ARG A 9 -6.65 -6.64 -11.49
C ARG A 9 -5.29 -6.63 -10.82
N ASP A 10 -5.31 -6.30 -9.52
CA ASP A 10 -4.13 -6.33 -8.70
C ASP A 10 -4.01 -7.70 -8.00
N LEU A 11 -2.90 -8.37 -8.27
CA LEU A 11 -2.58 -9.68 -7.70
C LEU A 11 -1.62 -9.59 -6.50
N GLY A 12 -1.17 -8.39 -6.14
CA GLY A 12 -0.25 -8.19 -5.03
C GLY A 12 -0.92 -8.35 -3.67
N THR A 13 -0.17 -8.87 -2.72
CA THR A 13 -0.56 -9.04 -1.32
C THR A 13 -0.10 -7.89 -0.43
N LEU A 14 0.63 -6.93 -1.00
CA LEU A 14 1.27 -5.84 -0.29
C LEU A 14 0.27 -4.81 0.23
N SER A 15 0.60 -4.20 1.35
CA SER A 15 -0.07 -3.00 1.84
C SER A 15 0.04 -1.87 0.80
N ARG A 16 -1.09 -1.37 0.32
CA ARG A 16 -1.13 -0.37 -0.75
C ARG A 16 -0.81 1.01 -0.21
N GLU A 17 0.15 1.66 -0.83
CA GLU A 17 0.42 3.06 -0.58
C GLU A 17 -0.49 3.96 -1.42
N MET A 18 -0.92 5.08 -0.81
CA MET A 18 -1.87 6.00 -1.42
C MET A 18 -1.22 7.27 -2.01
N PHE A 19 0.10 7.42 -1.92
CA PHE A 19 0.78 8.66 -2.34
C PHE A 19 0.64 8.97 -3.84
N ASN A 20 0.47 7.94 -4.66
CA ASN A 20 0.28 8.05 -6.11
C ASN A 20 -1.16 7.75 -6.56
N ILE A 21 -2.12 7.75 -5.64
CA ILE A 21 -3.54 7.48 -5.94
C ILE A 21 -4.30 8.81 -6.00
N GLU A 22 -5.04 9.00 -7.09
CA GLU A 22 -5.90 10.17 -7.33
C GLU A 22 -7.31 9.94 -6.77
N ALA A 23 -7.86 8.72 -6.97
CA ALA A 23 -9.20 8.38 -6.54
C ALA A 23 -9.34 6.91 -6.13
N LEU A 24 -10.28 6.66 -5.24
CA LEU A 24 -10.73 5.34 -4.83
C LEU A 24 -12.17 5.14 -5.28
N GLU A 25 -12.40 4.22 -6.20
CA GLU A 25 -13.72 3.88 -6.70
C GLU A 25 -14.20 2.59 -6.03
N VAL A 26 -15.32 2.67 -5.33
CA VAL A 26 -15.92 1.51 -4.64
C VAL A 26 -17.24 1.17 -5.29
N THR A 27 -17.32 0.01 -5.92
CA THR A 27 -18.56 -0.53 -6.49
C THR A 27 -19.09 -1.63 -5.56
N LYS A 28 -20.34 -1.49 -5.11
CA LYS A 28 -21.00 -2.45 -4.22
C LYS A 28 -21.90 -3.39 -5.02
N GLY A 29 -21.97 -4.66 -4.60
CA GLY A 29 -22.82 -5.66 -5.25
C GLY A 29 -22.17 -6.31 -6.48
N ALA A 30 -22.98 -6.95 -7.33
CA ALA A 30 -22.50 -7.70 -8.50
C ALA A 30 -22.02 -6.76 -9.62
N ALA A 31 -20.77 -6.35 -9.60
CA ALA A 31 -20.13 -5.45 -10.55
C ALA A 31 -19.22 -6.19 -11.58
N GLY A 32 -19.54 -7.44 -11.89
CA GLY A 32 -18.70 -8.29 -12.74
C GLY A 32 -18.57 -7.84 -14.20
N THR A 33 -19.45 -6.97 -14.67
CA THR A 33 -19.43 -6.44 -16.04
C THR A 33 -18.33 -5.42 -16.29
N ASP A 34 -17.94 -4.65 -15.25
CA ASP A 34 -17.03 -3.53 -15.41
C ASP A 34 -15.56 -3.97 -15.51
N TYR A 35 -15.21 -5.10 -14.88
CA TYR A 35 -13.82 -5.57 -14.78
C TYR A 35 -13.62 -7.01 -15.29
N GLY A 36 -14.58 -7.55 -16.04
CA GLY A 36 -14.46 -8.83 -16.73
C GLY A 36 -14.44 -10.08 -15.85
N ARG A 37 -14.63 -9.96 -14.53
CA ARG A 37 -14.77 -11.09 -13.60
C ARG A 37 -15.86 -10.83 -12.58
N SER A 38 -16.61 -11.89 -12.29
CA SER A 38 -17.65 -11.84 -11.24
C SER A 38 -17.05 -11.48 -9.87
N SER A 39 -17.53 -10.39 -9.32
CA SER A 39 -17.27 -9.98 -7.94
C SER A 39 -18.63 -9.79 -7.24
N PRO A 40 -19.17 -10.83 -6.62
CA PRO A 40 -20.52 -10.76 -6.06
C PRO A 40 -20.62 -9.78 -4.88
N ALA A 41 -19.50 -9.49 -4.21
CA ALA A 41 -19.44 -8.57 -3.07
C ALA A 41 -19.08 -7.13 -3.46
N GLY A 42 -18.71 -6.88 -4.74
CA GLY A 42 -18.24 -5.58 -5.20
C GLY A 42 -16.73 -5.55 -5.51
N SER A 43 -16.25 -4.38 -5.89
CA SER A 43 -14.85 -4.15 -6.27
C SER A 43 -14.34 -2.80 -5.78
N ILE A 44 -13.04 -2.70 -5.65
CA ILE A 44 -12.31 -1.47 -5.35
C ILE A 44 -11.34 -1.21 -6.49
N ASN A 45 -11.44 -0.05 -7.14
CA ASN A 45 -10.49 0.38 -8.14
C ASN A 45 -9.69 1.59 -7.62
N LEU A 46 -8.38 1.48 -7.65
CA LEU A 46 -7.44 2.53 -7.32
C LEU A 46 -7.06 3.24 -8.62
N VAL A 47 -7.42 4.50 -8.75
CA VAL A 47 -7.06 5.32 -9.91
C VAL A 47 -5.75 6.02 -9.62
N THR A 48 -4.72 5.76 -10.43
CA THR A 48 -3.40 6.36 -10.22
C THR A 48 -3.35 7.81 -10.72
N LYS A 49 -2.52 8.60 -10.09
CA LYS A 49 -2.20 9.96 -10.51
C LYS A 49 -1.46 9.94 -11.85
N GLN A 50 -1.98 10.64 -12.84
CA GLN A 50 -1.42 10.67 -14.18
C GLN A 50 -0.96 12.06 -14.56
N ALA A 51 0.02 12.11 -15.50
CA ALA A 51 0.47 13.35 -16.09
C ALA A 51 -0.67 14.05 -16.82
N ASN A 52 -0.78 15.37 -16.66
CA ASN A 52 -1.75 16.23 -17.32
C ASN A 52 -1.12 17.58 -17.74
N LEU A 53 -1.81 18.37 -18.52
CA LEU A 53 -1.28 19.63 -19.09
C LEU A 53 -1.28 20.82 -18.11
N GLU A 54 -1.65 20.61 -16.86
CA GLU A 54 -1.63 21.63 -15.81
C GLU A 54 -0.34 21.51 -14.99
N ASN A 55 0.35 22.62 -14.75
CA ASN A 55 1.51 22.64 -13.85
C ASN A 55 1.01 22.68 -12.41
N SER A 56 1.43 21.71 -11.60
CA SER A 56 1.09 21.67 -10.19
C SER A 56 2.22 21.13 -9.34
N PHE A 57 2.24 21.55 -8.08
CA PHE A 57 3.11 21.00 -7.05
C PHE A 57 2.32 20.93 -5.75
N SER A 58 2.39 19.78 -5.08
CA SER A 58 1.88 19.62 -3.73
C SER A 58 2.82 18.75 -2.91
N GLY A 59 2.76 18.91 -1.61
CA GLY A 59 3.56 18.11 -0.69
C GLY A 59 2.94 18.07 0.68
N SER A 60 3.31 17.08 1.47
CA SER A 60 2.88 16.95 2.86
C SER A 60 4.03 16.52 3.75
N LEU A 61 4.00 16.98 5.00
CA LEU A 61 4.85 16.53 6.08
C LEU A 61 3.95 16.13 7.24
N GLY A 62 4.06 14.90 7.69
CA GLY A 62 3.36 14.36 8.86
C GLY A 62 4.35 13.99 9.94
N LEU A 63 4.05 14.41 11.18
CA LEU A 63 4.79 14.05 12.38
C LEU A 63 3.80 13.51 13.42
N GLY A 64 4.20 12.50 14.18
CA GLY A 64 3.32 11.90 15.17
C GLY A 64 4.06 11.17 16.29
N SER A 65 3.29 10.60 17.21
CA SER A 65 3.80 9.72 18.26
C SER A 65 4.39 8.44 17.66
N GLY A 66 5.21 7.71 18.43
CA GLY A 66 5.91 6.52 17.93
C GLY A 66 6.96 6.85 16.86
N GLN A 67 7.57 8.03 16.96
CA GLN A 67 8.58 8.51 15.99
C GLN A 67 8.08 8.60 14.55
N TYR A 68 6.76 8.70 14.36
CA TYR A 68 6.15 8.78 13.03
C TYR A 68 6.61 10.04 12.29
N LYS A 69 7.17 9.84 11.13
CA LYS A 69 7.57 10.88 10.17
C LYS A 69 7.15 10.41 8.78
N ARG A 70 6.40 11.22 8.07
CA ARG A 70 6.02 10.93 6.68
C ARG A 70 6.13 12.18 5.84
N THR A 71 6.74 12.03 4.66
CA THR A 71 6.85 13.10 3.67
C THR A 71 6.32 12.60 2.33
N THR A 72 5.56 13.44 1.63
CA THR A 72 5.15 13.19 0.25
C THR A 72 5.41 14.42 -0.61
N ALA A 73 5.69 14.22 -1.89
CA ALA A 73 5.69 15.28 -2.89
C ALA A 73 5.07 14.76 -4.19
N ASP A 74 4.34 15.64 -4.87
CA ASP A 74 3.66 15.41 -6.14
C ASP A 74 3.95 16.61 -7.04
N LEU A 75 4.62 16.39 -8.15
CA LEU A 75 4.99 17.40 -9.13
C LEU A 75 4.43 16.99 -10.49
N ASN A 76 3.58 17.82 -11.08
CA ASN A 76 3.14 17.69 -12.47
C ASN A 76 3.67 18.86 -13.31
N ARG A 77 4.23 18.56 -14.47
CA ARG A 77 4.82 19.52 -15.36
C ARG A 77 4.42 19.28 -16.81
N LYS A 78 3.83 20.28 -17.43
CA LYS A 78 3.65 20.38 -18.87
C LYS A 78 5.04 20.60 -19.51
N LEU A 79 5.44 19.72 -20.45
CA LEU A 79 6.70 19.81 -21.18
C LEU A 79 6.51 20.38 -22.60
N GLY A 80 5.32 20.27 -23.13
CA GLY A 80 4.93 20.75 -24.47
C GLY A 80 3.43 20.87 -24.59
N ASP A 81 2.90 21.17 -25.76
CA ASP A 81 1.45 21.37 -25.92
C ASP A 81 0.61 20.13 -25.69
N THR A 82 1.22 18.95 -25.91
CA THR A 82 0.54 17.65 -25.76
C THR A 82 1.32 16.69 -24.88
N THR A 83 2.36 17.14 -24.17
CA THR A 83 3.26 16.28 -23.40
C THR A 83 3.39 16.81 -21.98
N ALA A 84 3.29 15.91 -21.02
CA ALA A 84 3.50 16.23 -19.61
C ALA A 84 4.16 15.06 -18.87
N VAL A 85 4.76 15.37 -17.72
CA VAL A 85 5.31 14.40 -16.78
C VAL A 85 4.77 14.67 -15.38
N ARG A 86 4.47 13.62 -14.63
CA ARG A 86 4.11 13.71 -13.20
C ARG A 86 5.02 12.79 -12.40
N LEU A 87 5.51 13.28 -11.27
CA LEU A 87 6.37 12.55 -10.34
C LEU A 87 5.76 12.62 -8.95
N ASN A 88 5.62 11.48 -8.33
CA ASN A 88 5.19 11.35 -6.94
C ASN A 88 6.28 10.62 -6.17
N VAL A 89 6.63 11.13 -5.00
CA VAL A 89 7.57 10.48 -4.09
C VAL A 89 7.01 10.45 -2.67
N MET A 90 7.43 9.45 -1.90
CA MET A 90 7.02 9.27 -0.52
C MET A 90 8.15 8.63 0.27
N GLY A 91 8.35 9.09 1.51
CA GLY A 91 9.18 8.46 2.53
C GLY A 91 8.45 8.44 3.85
N GLN A 92 8.57 7.35 4.59
CA GLN A 92 8.01 7.18 5.93
C GLN A 92 8.98 6.39 6.81
N GLU A 93 9.17 6.89 8.01
CA GLU A 93 9.75 6.18 9.15
C GLU A 93 8.74 6.23 10.29
N ALA A 94 8.39 5.09 10.86
CA ALA A 94 7.41 5.02 11.93
C ALA A 94 7.68 3.85 12.86
N GLY A 95 7.75 4.13 14.16
CA GLY A 95 7.53 3.13 15.19
C GLY A 95 6.04 3.02 15.52
N VAL A 96 5.70 2.19 16.47
CA VAL A 96 4.35 2.08 17.03
C VAL A 96 4.34 2.64 18.45
N ALA A 97 3.45 3.60 18.71
CA ALA A 97 3.37 4.24 20.03
C ALA A 97 3.09 3.20 21.14
N GLY A 98 3.91 3.19 22.19
CA GLY A 98 3.81 2.24 23.28
C GLY A 98 4.28 0.82 22.92
N ARG A 99 5.07 0.66 21.84
CA ARG A 99 5.68 -0.62 21.48
C ARG A 99 7.14 -0.43 21.14
N ASP A 100 8.00 -1.27 21.72
CA ASP A 100 9.42 -1.29 21.41
C ASP A 100 9.66 -2.10 20.13
N GLU A 101 10.69 -1.75 19.38
CA GLU A 101 11.20 -2.46 18.19
C GLU A 101 10.22 -2.61 16.99
N VAL A 102 8.92 -2.35 17.14
CA VAL A 102 7.96 -2.44 16.03
C VAL A 102 8.12 -1.23 15.11
N LYS A 103 8.44 -1.48 13.84
CA LYS A 103 8.75 -0.42 12.84
C LYS A 103 8.00 -0.65 11.54
N ASN A 104 7.67 0.47 10.88
CA ASN A 104 7.01 0.49 9.58
C ASN A 104 7.68 1.53 8.69
N ASP A 105 8.81 1.16 8.11
CA ASP A 105 9.59 2.05 7.26
C ASP A 105 9.30 1.74 5.79
N ARG A 106 9.08 2.79 5.00
CA ARG A 106 8.75 2.63 3.59
C ARG A 106 9.11 3.84 2.77
N TRP A 107 9.39 3.62 1.51
CA TRP A 107 9.54 4.67 0.53
C TRP A 107 8.97 4.24 -0.82
N GLY A 108 8.61 5.21 -1.63
CA GLY A 108 8.07 4.94 -2.94
C GLY A 108 8.30 6.09 -3.91
N ILE A 109 8.36 5.72 -5.18
CA ILE A 109 8.40 6.64 -6.31
C ILE A 109 7.41 6.16 -7.38
N ALA A 110 6.65 7.09 -7.93
CA ALA A 110 5.80 6.85 -9.07
C ALA A 110 6.01 7.96 -10.09
N ALA A 111 6.14 7.60 -11.36
CA ALA A 111 6.28 8.55 -12.45
C ALA A 111 5.28 8.21 -13.56
N SER A 112 4.70 9.24 -14.17
CA SER A 112 3.79 9.15 -15.30
C SER A 112 4.27 10.10 -16.41
N LEU A 113 4.40 9.59 -17.63
CA LEU A 113 4.64 10.37 -18.84
C LEU A 113 3.39 10.28 -19.72
N GLY A 114 2.79 11.41 -20.04
CA GLY A 114 1.68 11.53 -20.95
C GLY A 114 2.10 12.16 -22.27
N LEU A 115 1.75 11.52 -23.37
CA LEU A 115 2.00 11.96 -24.74
C LEU A 115 0.69 12.08 -25.51
N GLY A 116 0.58 13.07 -26.40
CA GLY A 116 -0.63 13.31 -27.19
C GLY A 116 -1.82 13.81 -26.35
N LEU A 117 -1.58 14.37 -25.17
CA LEU A 117 -2.62 14.88 -24.28
C LEU A 117 -3.43 15.99 -24.97
N GLY A 118 -4.76 15.90 -24.87
CA GLY A 118 -5.68 16.84 -25.56
C GLY A 118 -5.89 16.52 -27.03
N THR A 119 -5.34 15.42 -27.56
CA THR A 119 -5.56 14.96 -28.94
C THR A 119 -6.36 13.65 -28.95
N SER A 120 -6.74 13.19 -30.14
CA SER A 120 -7.44 11.91 -30.34
C SER A 120 -6.58 10.68 -30.07
N THR A 121 -5.25 10.82 -30.07
CA THR A 121 -4.30 9.72 -29.80
C THR A 121 -3.46 10.04 -28.58
N ARG A 122 -3.58 9.26 -27.54
CA ARG A 122 -2.87 9.47 -26.28
C ARG A 122 -2.11 8.21 -25.87
N ALA A 123 -0.93 8.43 -25.30
CA ALA A 123 -0.14 7.35 -24.72
C ALA A 123 0.34 7.74 -23.31
N PHE A 124 0.30 6.80 -22.40
CA PHE A 124 0.83 6.97 -21.05
C PHE A 124 1.82 5.86 -20.73
N LEU A 125 2.91 6.25 -20.09
CA LEU A 125 3.91 5.35 -19.55
C LEU A 125 4.00 5.62 -18.04
N ASP A 126 3.55 4.66 -17.23
CA ASP A 126 3.50 4.80 -15.79
C ASP A 126 4.42 3.78 -15.12
N VAL A 127 5.22 4.26 -14.18
CA VAL A 127 6.16 3.44 -13.40
C VAL A 127 5.84 3.62 -11.91
N LEU A 128 5.85 2.53 -11.16
CA LEU A 128 5.76 2.53 -9.70
C LEU A 128 6.83 1.64 -9.11
N HIS A 129 7.50 2.15 -8.08
CA HIS A 129 8.37 1.35 -7.22
C HIS A 129 8.12 1.70 -5.75
N VAL A 130 7.84 0.70 -4.93
CA VAL A 130 7.63 0.84 -3.48
C VAL A 130 8.45 -0.23 -2.77
N LYS A 131 9.15 0.18 -1.71
CA LYS A 131 9.84 -0.73 -0.80
C LYS A 131 9.33 -0.48 0.62
N GLN A 132 9.04 -1.56 1.33
CA GLN A 132 8.68 -1.58 2.73
C GLN A 132 9.67 -2.45 3.50
N THR A 133 10.05 -1.99 4.70
CA THR A 133 10.93 -2.71 5.61
C THR A 133 10.32 -2.56 6.99
N ASN A 134 9.63 -3.59 7.43
CA ASN A 134 8.86 -3.54 8.66
C ASN A 134 9.38 -4.57 9.67
N THR A 135 9.28 -4.27 10.95
CA THR A 135 9.32 -5.24 12.03
C THR A 135 7.89 -5.54 12.46
N PRO A 136 7.37 -6.77 12.19
CA PRO A 136 5.97 -7.09 12.45
C PRO A 136 5.68 -7.14 13.95
N GLU A 137 4.45 -6.80 14.32
CA GLU A 137 3.95 -6.93 15.69
C GLU A 137 3.79 -8.41 16.04
N SER A 138 4.36 -8.83 17.16
CA SER A 138 4.29 -10.22 17.67
C SER A 138 3.21 -10.41 18.74
N GLY A 139 2.52 -9.34 19.12
CA GLY A 139 1.54 -9.36 20.20
C GLY A 139 2.16 -9.28 21.60
N VAL A 140 1.31 -9.16 22.59
CA VAL A 140 1.67 -9.11 24.01
C VAL A 140 1.04 -10.29 24.72
N PRO A 141 1.80 -11.07 25.54
CA PRO A 141 1.22 -12.11 26.38
C PRO A 141 0.17 -11.51 27.32
N LEU A 142 -1.00 -12.14 27.38
CA LEU A 142 -2.12 -11.64 28.20
C LEU A 142 -2.06 -12.10 29.68
N ILE A 143 -0.88 -12.46 30.16
CA ILE A 143 -0.66 -12.91 31.54
C ILE A 143 -0.95 -11.74 32.51
N GLY A 144 -1.77 -12.00 33.53
CA GLY A 144 -2.10 -11.01 34.55
C GLY A 144 -3.11 -9.93 34.12
N TRP A 145 -3.70 -10.01 32.92
CA TRP A 145 -4.74 -9.08 32.46
C TRP A 145 -6.14 -9.55 32.87
N SER A 146 -6.96 -8.62 33.41
CA SER A 146 -8.33 -8.94 33.81
C SER A 146 -9.19 -9.36 32.62
N GLY A 147 -10.05 -10.36 32.82
CA GLY A 147 -10.94 -10.87 31.77
C GLY A 147 -10.33 -11.96 30.91
N HIS A 148 -9.06 -12.30 31.08
CA HIS A 148 -8.39 -13.42 30.42
C HIS A 148 -8.30 -14.61 31.37
N ALA A 149 -9.42 -15.23 31.65
CA ALA A 149 -9.51 -16.51 32.35
C ALA A 149 -9.11 -17.63 31.38
N GLY A 150 -7.80 -17.82 31.19
CA GLY A 150 -7.29 -19.09 30.62
C GLY A 150 -7.55 -20.24 31.60
N ALA A 151 -7.47 -21.46 31.12
CA ALA A 151 -7.70 -22.68 31.89
C ALA A 151 -6.81 -22.85 33.16
N ASN A 152 -5.83 -21.97 33.38
CA ASN A 152 -4.90 -21.99 34.51
C ASN A 152 -5.12 -20.72 35.38
N ALA A 153 -5.76 -20.91 36.54
CA ALA A 153 -6.02 -19.85 37.51
C ALA A 153 -4.76 -19.10 37.95
N ASP A 154 -3.61 -19.75 37.99
CA ASP A 154 -2.33 -19.18 38.40
C ASP A 154 -1.82 -18.06 37.47
N ARG A 155 -2.24 -18.04 36.21
CA ARG A 155 -1.89 -16.98 35.25
C ARG A 155 -2.61 -15.65 35.55
N ASN A 156 -3.73 -15.67 36.26
CA ASN A 156 -4.48 -14.47 36.62
C ASN A 156 -3.87 -13.72 37.81
N THR A 157 -3.01 -14.37 38.58
CA THR A 157 -2.32 -13.84 39.77
C THR A 157 -0.90 -13.39 39.46
N ALA A 158 -0.36 -13.73 38.30
CA ALA A 158 0.95 -13.31 37.84
C ALA A 158 0.99 -11.79 37.60
N ALA A 159 2.15 -11.18 37.77
CA ALA A 159 2.36 -9.80 37.41
C ALA A 159 2.11 -9.59 35.91
N LYS A 160 1.47 -8.47 35.58
CA LYS A 160 1.27 -8.10 34.18
C LYS A 160 2.62 -7.93 33.49
N VAL A 161 2.72 -8.45 32.27
CA VAL A 161 3.87 -8.16 31.43
C VAL A 161 3.80 -6.73 30.92
N ASP A 162 4.95 -6.10 30.70
CA ASP A 162 5.01 -4.78 30.11
C ASP A 162 4.50 -4.84 28.66
N SER A 163 3.48 -4.06 28.36
CA SER A 163 2.89 -4.02 27.03
C SER A 163 3.77 -3.32 26.00
N SER A 164 4.80 -2.60 26.40
CA SER A 164 5.75 -1.96 25.49
C SER A 164 6.79 -2.94 24.94
N ASN A 165 7.10 -4.01 25.68
CA ASN A 165 8.11 -4.97 25.29
C ASN A 165 7.78 -5.66 23.97
N TYR A 166 8.81 -5.88 23.17
CA TYR A 166 8.72 -6.69 21.94
C TYR A 166 8.92 -8.16 22.28
N TYR A 167 7.92 -8.99 21.92
CA TYR A 167 7.92 -10.46 22.18
C TYR A 167 8.20 -11.27 20.92
N GLY A 168 8.69 -10.64 19.86
CA GLY A 168 9.18 -11.32 18.67
C GLY A 168 10.67 -11.64 18.75
N SER A 169 11.23 -12.11 17.64
CA SER A 169 12.67 -12.28 17.46
C SER A 169 13.29 -11.07 16.79
N SER A 170 14.59 -10.82 17.04
CA SER A 170 15.40 -9.87 16.28
C SER A 170 15.43 -10.17 14.77
N ASP A 171 15.18 -11.41 14.38
CA ASP A 171 15.15 -11.84 12.98
C ASP A 171 13.77 -11.61 12.32
N SER A 172 12.73 -11.28 13.12
CA SER A 172 11.40 -11.02 12.58
C SER A 172 11.40 -9.81 11.64
N HIS A 173 10.88 -10.01 10.45
CA HIS A 173 10.79 -8.98 9.42
C HIS A 173 9.59 -9.20 8.50
N ASP A 174 9.14 -8.10 7.90
CA ASP A 174 8.12 -8.05 6.86
C ASP A 174 8.63 -7.08 5.78
N ASN A 175 9.47 -7.61 4.90
CA ASN A 175 10.12 -6.84 3.85
C ASN A 175 9.41 -7.09 2.53
N SER A 176 8.93 -6.03 1.91
CA SER A 176 8.25 -6.17 0.63
C SER A 176 8.71 -5.12 -0.39
N THR A 177 8.67 -5.51 -1.65
CA THR A 177 9.01 -4.64 -2.78
C THR A 177 8.00 -4.87 -3.89
N ALA A 178 7.40 -3.79 -4.39
CA ALA A 178 6.55 -3.79 -5.56
C ALA A 178 7.13 -2.92 -6.65
N SER A 179 7.23 -3.45 -7.87
CA SER A 179 7.59 -2.70 -9.06
C SER A 179 6.55 -2.93 -10.14
N MET A 180 6.13 -1.87 -10.81
CA MET A 180 5.07 -1.90 -11.80
C MET A 180 5.42 -0.98 -12.96
N LEU A 181 5.20 -1.46 -14.18
CA LEU A 181 5.27 -0.70 -15.41
C LEU A 181 3.94 -0.86 -16.15
N THR A 182 3.31 0.24 -16.48
CA THR A 182 2.05 0.24 -17.23
C THR A 182 2.19 1.09 -18.47
N VAL A 183 1.80 0.57 -19.62
CA VAL A 183 1.63 1.30 -20.87
C VAL A 183 0.15 1.33 -21.19
N ARG A 184 -0.39 2.53 -21.42
CA ARG A 184 -1.76 2.73 -21.83
C ARG A 184 -1.79 3.53 -23.14
N LEU A 185 -2.52 3.01 -24.12
CA LEU A 185 -2.77 3.65 -25.41
C LEU A 185 -4.26 3.93 -25.53
N GLU A 186 -4.62 5.11 -25.96
CA GLU A 186 -5.98 5.52 -26.20
C GLU A 186 -6.12 6.14 -27.59
N GLN A 187 -7.15 5.74 -28.33
CA GLN A 187 -7.49 6.29 -29.63
C GLN A 187 -8.98 6.60 -29.69
N ASP A 188 -9.29 7.86 -29.93
CA ASP A 188 -10.66 8.28 -30.18
C ASP A 188 -11.00 8.14 -31.66
N PHE A 189 -12.15 7.52 -31.93
CA PHE A 189 -12.76 7.39 -33.26
C PHE A 189 -14.05 8.19 -33.28
N GLY A 190 -13.96 9.47 -33.66
CA GLY A 190 -15.08 10.39 -33.58
C GLY A 190 -15.36 10.87 -32.14
N ALA A 191 -16.60 11.29 -31.90
CA ALA A 191 -16.98 11.89 -30.60
C ALA A 191 -17.35 10.84 -29.52
N ASP A 192 -17.79 9.66 -29.92
CA ASP A 192 -18.49 8.71 -29.04
C ASP A 192 -17.76 7.39 -28.82
N THR A 193 -16.61 7.17 -29.48
CA THR A 193 -15.91 5.88 -29.40
C THR A 193 -14.44 6.08 -29.06
N THR A 194 -13.99 5.46 -27.98
CA THR A 194 -12.57 5.41 -27.58
C THR A 194 -12.12 3.97 -27.46
N LEU A 195 -11.08 3.60 -28.18
CA LEU A 195 -10.35 2.36 -27.96
C LEU A 195 -9.24 2.59 -26.94
N ARG A 196 -9.22 1.78 -25.90
CA ARG A 196 -8.17 1.79 -24.87
C ARG A 196 -7.51 0.43 -24.77
N ASN A 197 -6.18 0.42 -24.79
CA ASN A 197 -5.38 -0.74 -24.45
C ASN A 197 -4.51 -0.42 -23.23
N THR A 198 -4.51 -1.29 -22.24
CA THR A 198 -3.65 -1.18 -21.06
C THR A 198 -2.86 -2.47 -20.91
N THR A 199 -1.54 -2.34 -20.96
CA THR A 199 -0.61 -3.45 -20.74
C THR A 199 0.22 -3.17 -19.49
N ARG A 200 0.24 -4.11 -18.55
CA ARG A 200 0.95 -3.98 -17.28
C ARG A 200 1.89 -5.15 -17.06
N TRP A 201 3.12 -4.80 -16.67
CA TRP A 201 4.05 -5.72 -16.05
C TRP A 201 4.20 -5.34 -14.57
N SER A 202 4.18 -6.34 -13.68
CA SER A 202 4.40 -6.13 -12.25
C SER A 202 5.25 -7.23 -11.66
N ARG A 203 6.09 -6.86 -10.70
CA ARG A 203 6.88 -7.77 -9.89
C ARG A 203 6.72 -7.41 -8.42
N ASN A 204 6.23 -8.35 -7.63
CA ASN A 204 6.13 -8.24 -6.19
C ASN A 204 7.10 -9.26 -5.57
N LYS A 205 7.84 -8.83 -4.56
CA LYS A 205 8.68 -9.66 -3.72
C LYS A 205 8.26 -9.42 -2.28
N ASP A 206 8.01 -10.49 -1.56
CA ASP A 206 7.63 -10.49 -0.16
C ASP A 206 8.52 -11.46 0.60
N ASP A 207 9.09 -11.00 1.71
CA ASP A 207 9.99 -11.75 2.57
C ASP A 207 9.54 -11.51 4.01
N TYR A 208 8.83 -12.49 4.54
CA TYR A 208 8.15 -12.39 5.81
C TYR A 208 8.61 -13.49 6.76
N LEU A 209 9.08 -13.07 7.93
CA LEU A 209 9.37 -13.94 9.07
C LEU A 209 8.81 -13.29 10.33
N ALA A 210 7.81 -13.90 10.93
CA ALA A 210 7.31 -13.50 12.24
C ALA A 210 7.42 -14.68 13.21
N LEU A 211 8.15 -14.46 14.28
CA LEU A 211 8.20 -15.37 15.41
C LEU A 211 7.37 -14.77 16.54
N THR A 212 6.42 -15.54 17.03
CA THR A 212 5.60 -15.19 18.18
C THR A 212 5.99 -16.05 19.37
N ALA A 213 5.89 -15.50 20.58
CA ALA A 213 6.02 -16.33 21.78
C ALA A 213 4.94 -17.41 21.73
N GLY A 214 5.35 -18.65 21.59
CA GLY A 214 4.47 -19.83 21.72
C GLY A 214 3.89 -19.91 23.13
N GLY A 215 2.84 -20.72 23.31
CA GLY A 215 2.29 -20.97 24.64
C GLY A 215 3.37 -21.47 25.59
N ILE A 216 3.54 -20.79 26.73
CA ILE A 216 4.41 -21.27 27.80
C ILE A 216 3.76 -22.56 28.33
N THR A 217 4.27 -23.69 27.92
CA THR A 217 4.01 -24.95 28.64
C THR A 217 4.95 -24.95 29.84
N SER A 218 4.42 -24.69 31.03
CA SER A 218 5.20 -24.93 32.24
C SER A 218 5.39 -26.45 32.35
N THR A 219 6.52 -26.91 31.92
CA THR A 219 7.13 -28.15 32.42
C THR A 219 8.19 -27.74 33.42
N ASP A 220 7.79 -27.21 34.54
CA ASP A 220 8.68 -27.04 35.65
C ASP A 220 8.32 -28.11 36.69
N PRO A 221 9.33 -28.89 37.14
CA PRO A 221 9.17 -29.96 38.13
C PRO A 221 8.79 -29.42 39.52
#